data_6f007e3d5d35b08d5cf413587e04d052
#
_entry.id   6f007e3d5d35b08d5cf413587e04d052
#
_cell.length_a   1.000
_cell.length_b   1.000
_cell.length_c   1.000
_cell.angle_alpha   90.00
_cell.angle_beta   90.00
_cell.angle_gamma   90.00
#
_symmetry.space_group_name_H-M   'P 1'
#
loop_
_entity.id
_entity.type
_entity.pdbx_description
1 polymer ?
#
loop_
_entity_poly.entity_id
_entity_poly.type
_entity_poly.pdbx_seq_one_letter_code
_entity_poly.pdbx_strand_id
1 'polypeptide(L)'
;EHTVLKHLSFQVEEGEQITLSGRTGAGKSTVFKLLLGLYEPGEGSVWIDGREAAAIDRKDRRFLFGYVEQSFHRVAGTVKDQITLYDEKISMENVKEAAELTGLHDTIMHLPDGYDTICTPELFSQGQWQLLSIARAAAARPKLLLLDEITANLDAETEKEVLEALKRVSENRTVISISHRVSAKMGRIIPIEQKL
;
A
#
# COMPACT_ATOMS: atom_id res chain seq x y z
N GLU A 1 -22.47 -2.47 -20.46
CA GLU A 1 -21.53 -2.02 -19.41
C GLU A 1 -22.13 -2.40 -18.05
N HIS A 2 -21.40 -3.19 -17.27
CA HIS A 2 -21.84 -3.53 -15.90
C HIS A 2 -21.33 -2.46 -14.94
N THR A 3 -22.23 -1.69 -14.33
CA THR A 3 -21.87 -0.75 -13.26
C THR A 3 -21.45 -1.53 -12.02
N VAL A 4 -20.20 -1.38 -11.59
CA VAL A 4 -19.62 -2.09 -10.44
C VAL A 4 -19.96 -1.40 -9.11
N LEU A 5 -19.98 -0.07 -9.09
CA LEU A 5 -20.27 0.75 -7.92
C LEU A 5 -21.44 1.68 -8.23
N LYS A 6 -22.42 1.76 -7.32
CA LYS A 6 -23.58 2.67 -7.45
C LYS A 6 -23.72 3.47 -6.16
N HIS A 7 -23.83 4.79 -6.29
CA HIS A 7 -24.13 5.72 -5.17
C HIS A 7 -23.17 5.58 -3.98
N LEU A 8 -21.87 5.27 -4.24
CA LEU A 8 -20.86 5.25 -3.19
C LEU A 8 -20.37 6.68 -2.93
N SER A 9 -20.53 7.15 -1.70
CA SER A 9 -20.01 8.44 -1.24
C SER A 9 -19.47 8.29 0.17
N PHE A 10 -18.23 8.73 0.39
CA PHE A 10 -17.61 8.80 1.71
C PHE A 10 -16.49 9.82 1.71
N GLN A 11 -16.12 10.26 2.91
CA GLN A 11 -15.00 11.16 3.14
C GLN A 11 -14.06 10.54 4.16
N VAL A 12 -12.77 10.81 4.00
CA VAL A 12 -11.70 10.38 4.89
C VAL A 12 -10.90 11.62 5.27
N GLU A 13 -10.75 11.88 6.55
CA GLU A 13 -9.99 13.00 7.05
C GLU A 13 -8.49 12.69 7.10
N GLU A 14 -7.66 13.72 7.10
CA GLU A 14 -6.22 13.57 7.26
C GLU A 14 -5.90 12.85 8.59
N GLY A 15 -5.04 11.83 8.51
CA GLY A 15 -4.71 10.97 9.66
C GLY A 15 -5.76 9.91 10.00
N GLU A 16 -6.92 9.90 9.35
CA GLU A 16 -7.94 8.89 9.57
C GLU A 16 -7.53 7.55 8.94
N GLN A 17 -7.88 6.47 9.62
CA GLN A 17 -7.73 5.11 9.09
C GLN A 17 -9.09 4.49 8.87
N ILE A 18 -9.29 3.90 7.69
CA ILE A 18 -10.55 3.24 7.33
C ILE A 18 -10.29 1.87 6.68
N THR A 19 -11.28 1.01 6.78
CA THR A 19 -11.28 -0.28 6.06
C THR A 19 -12.51 -0.38 5.17
N LEU A 20 -12.29 -0.61 3.87
CA LEU A 20 -13.34 -0.97 2.93
C LEU A 20 -13.68 -2.45 3.12
N SER A 21 -14.92 -2.73 3.50
CA SER A 21 -15.41 -4.09 3.77
C SER A 21 -16.52 -4.45 2.80
N GLY A 22 -16.56 -5.72 2.37
CA GLY A 22 -17.58 -6.20 1.43
C GLY A 22 -17.17 -7.55 0.85
N ARG A 23 -18.11 -8.23 0.19
CA ARG A 23 -17.86 -9.53 -0.45
C ARG A 23 -16.80 -9.41 -1.55
N THR A 24 -16.17 -10.52 -1.90
CA THR A 24 -15.33 -10.59 -3.11
C THR A 24 -16.16 -10.18 -4.32
N GLY A 25 -15.61 -9.34 -5.19
CA GLY A 25 -16.33 -8.79 -6.34
C GLY A 25 -17.21 -7.55 -6.04
N ALA A 26 -17.33 -7.10 -4.79
CA ALA A 26 -18.16 -5.93 -4.44
C ALA A 26 -17.64 -4.60 -5.00
N GLY A 27 -16.45 -4.55 -5.61
CA GLY A 27 -15.89 -3.34 -6.20
C GLY A 27 -14.83 -2.63 -5.33
N LYS A 28 -14.35 -3.24 -4.25
CA LYS A 28 -13.32 -2.63 -3.37
C LYS A 28 -12.06 -2.23 -4.14
N SER A 29 -11.49 -3.13 -4.93
CA SER A 29 -10.32 -2.82 -5.76
C SER A 29 -10.63 -1.82 -6.87
N THR A 30 -11.90 -1.69 -7.29
CA THR A 30 -12.34 -0.61 -8.21
C THR A 30 -12.26 0.74 -7.51
N VAL A 31 -12.62 0.83 -6.21
CA VAL A 31 -12.43 2.05 -5.42
C VAL A 31 -10.95 2.45 -5.41
N PHE A 32 -10.02 1.51 -5.19
CA PHE A 32 -8.59 1.81 -5.25
C PHE A 32 -8.12 2.31 -6.61
N LYS A 33 -8.62 1.71 -7.70
CA LYS A 33 -8.31 2.17 -9.06
C LYS A 33 -8.82 3.59 -9.34
N LEU A 34 -9.98 3.95 -8.80
CA LEU A 34 -10.52 5.30 -8.85
C LEU A 34 -9.67 6.28 -8.01
N LEU A 35 -9.30 5.91 -6.78
CA LEU A 35 -8.43 6.72 -5.92
C LEU A 35 -7.05 6.95 -6.56
N LEU A 36 -6.48 5.92 -7.18
CA LEU A 36 -5.21 6.01 -7.90
C LEU A 36 -5.32 6.77 -9.24
N GLY A 37 -6.53 7.20 -9.64
CA GLY A 37 -6.76 7.87 -10.92
C GLY A 37 -6.45 6.98 -12.14
N LEU A 38 -6.53 5.66 -11.97
CA LEU A 38 -6.39 4.68 -13.05
C LEU A 38 -7.68 4.50 -13.83
N TYR A 39 -8.81 4.79 -13.18
CA TYR A 39 -10.15 4.81 -13.76
C TYR A 39 -10.80 6.15 -13.44
N GLU A 40 -11.69 6.58 -14.31
CA GLU A 40 -12.59 7.71 -14.07
C GLU A 40 -13.98 7.20 -13.71
N PRO A 41 -14.68 7.83 -12.75
CA PRO A 41 -16.06 7.48 -12.47
C PRO A 41 -16.95 7.89 -13.66
N GLY A 42 -17.97 7.08 -13.97
CA GLY A 42 -18.96 7.44 -14.99
C GLY A 42 -19.87 8.60 -14.56
N GLU A 43 -20.11 8.70 -13.24
CA GLU A 43 -20.83 9.81 -12.59
C GLU A 43 -20.17 10.13 -11.25
N GLY A 44 -20.24 11.40 -10.84
CA GLY A 44 -19.58 11.89 -9.62
C GLY A 44 -18.11 12.20 -9.83
N SER A 45 -17.35 12.31 -8.73
CA SER A 45 -15.93 12.68 -8.77
C SER A 45 -15.20 12.10 -7.57
N VAL A 46 -13.87 11.95 -7.70
CA VAL A 46 -12.96 11.50 -6.64
C VAL A 46 -11.92 12.58 -6.42
N TRP A 47 -11.85 13.09 -5.18
CA TRP A 47 -10.94 14.17 -4.80
C TRP A 47 -9.94 13.68 -3.76
N ILE A 48 -8.69 14.06 -3.93
CA ILE A 48 -7.60 13.73 -3.01
C ILE A 48 -6.76 14.97 -2.78
N ASP A 49 -6.69 15.41 -1.53
CA ASP A 49 -5.92 16.61 -1.15
C ASP A 49 -6.28 17.83 -2.04
N GLY A 50 -7.60 18.05 -2.23
CA GLY A 50 -8.14 19.15 -3.04
C GLY A 50 -7.92 19.06 -4.54
N ARG A 51 -7.45 17.93 -5.06
CA ARG A 51 -7.23 17.66 -6.48
C ARG A 51 -8.08 16.49 -6.95
N GLU A 52 -8.62 16.55 -8.15
CA GLU A 52 -9.31 15.41 -8.74
C GLU A 52 -8.32 14.29 -9.04
N ALA A 53 -8.65 13.06 -8.62
CA ALA A 53 -7.73 11.92 -8.69
C ALA A 53 -7.21 11.64 -10.11
N ALA A 54 -8.07 11.77 -11.12
CA ALA A 54 -7.70 11.59 -12.53
C ALA A 54 -6.72 12.65 -13.03
N ALA A 55 -6.77 13.87 -12.49
CA ALA A 55 -5.93 15.00 -12.87
C ALA A 55 -4.55 15.03 -12.20
N ILE A 56 -4.26 14.10 -11.25
CA ILE A 56 -2.98 14.04 -10.56
C ILE A 56 -1.89 13.52 -11.51
N ASP A 57 -0.84 14.32 -11.71
CA ASP A 57 0.33 13.94 -12.50
C ASP A 57 1.00 12.66 -12.00
N ARG A 58 1.46 11.80 -12.91
CA ARG A 58 2.14 10.53 -12.57
C ARG A 58 3.35 10.73 -11.67
N LYS A 59 4.12 11.82 -11.88
CA LYS A 59 5.32 12.16 -11.09
C LYS A 59 5.00 12.51 -9.63
N ASP A 60 3.77 12.99 -9.34
CA ASP A 60 3.34 13.38 -8.00
C ASP A 60 2.70 12.22 -7.24
N ARG A 61 2.19 11.21 -7.97
CA ARG A 61 1.42 10.10 -7.38
C ARG A 61 2.18 9.36 -6.30
N ARG A 62 3.48 9.14 -6.49
CA ARG A 62 4.29 8.38 -5.53
C ARG A 62 4.46 9.08 -4.18
N PHE A 63 4.44 10.42 -4.16
CA PHE A 63 4.51 11.22 -2.94
C PHE A 63 3.13 11.49 -2.32
N LEU A 64 2.09 11.18 -3.07
CA LEU A 64 0.71 11.26 -2.59
C LEU A 64 0.20 9.90 -2.11
N PHE A 65 0.55 8.83 -2.83
CA PHE A 65 0.07 7.47 -2.57
C PHE A 65 1.22 6.51 -2.28
N GLY A 66 1.13 5.77 -1.18
CA GLY A 66 1.85 4.52 -0.96
C GLY A 66 0.88 3.37 -1.18
N TYR A 67 1.10 2.56 -2.21
CA TYR A 67 0.23 1.44 -2.52
C TYR A 67 0.93 0.11 -2.23
N VAL A 68 0.33 -0.69 -1.39
CA VAL A 68 0.77 -2.05 -1.07
C VAL A 68 -0.23 -3.03 -1.67
N GLU A 69 0.22 -3.77 -2.67
CA GLU A 69 -0.57 -4.78 -3.36
C GLU A 69 -0.53 -6.12 -2.62
N GLN A 70 -1.54 -6.95 -2.87
CA GLN A 70 -1.60 -8.33 -2.37
C GLN A 70 -0.37 -9.15 -2.79
N SER A 71 0.16 -8.93 -3.98
CA SER A 71 1.34 -9.61 -4.52
C SER A 71 2.48 -8.65 -4.74
N PHE A 72 3.68 -9.01 -4.25
CA PHE A 72 4.87 -8.20 -4.49
C PHE A 72 5.40 -8.36 -5.91
N HIS A 73 5.50 -7.27 -6.64
CA HIS A 73 6.12 -7.23 -7.95
C HIS A 73 7.59 -6.76 -7.83
N ARG A 74 8.52 -7.67 -8.13
CA ARG A 74 9.94 -7.37 -8.13
C ARG A 74 10.33 -6.58 -9.39
N VAL A 75 11.28 -5.66 -9.20
CA VAL A 75 12.00 -5.02 -10.31
C VAL A 75 13.41 -5.63 -10.41
N ALA A 76 14.10 -5.47 -11.52
CA ALA A 76 15.52 -5.83 -11.61
C ALA A 76 16.33 -4.91 -10.67
N GLY A 77 17.55 -5.33 -10.27
CA GLY A 77 18.46 -4.49 -9.49
C GLY A 77 18.59 -4.88 -8.02
N THR A 78 18.97 -3.92 -7.21
CA THR A 78 19.37 -4.09 -5.81
C THR A 78 18.18 -4.04 -4.85
N VAL A 79 18.42 -4.34 -3.56
CA VAL A 79 17.41 -4.14 -2.49
C VAL A 79 16.96 -2.68 -2.46
N LYS A 80 17.87 -1.72 -2.59
CA LYS A 80 17.55 -0.30 -2.71
C LYS A 80 16.59 -0.04 -3.87
N ASP A 81 16.85 -0.65 -5.04
CA ASP A 81 16.00 -0.46 -6.23
C ASP A 81 14.60 -1.04 -6.04
N GLN A 82 14.46 -2.13 -5.25
CA GLN A 82 13.14 -2.64 -4.87
C GLN A 82 12.33 -1.60 -4.09
N ILE A 83 12.96 -0.81 -3.23
CA ILE A 83 12.30 0.18 -2.38
C ILE A 83 12.08 1.48 -3.16
N THR A 84 13.10 1.98 -3.85
CA THR A 84 13.04 3.27 -4.54
C THR A 84 12.32 3.22 -5.88
N LEU A 85 12.24 2.05 -6.54
CA LEU A 85 11.81 1.91 -7.94
C LEU A 85 12.59 2.86 -8.87
N TYR A 86 13.89 3.01 -8.61
CA TYR A 86 14.82 3.92 -9.31
C TYR A 86 14.47 5.41 -9.19
N ASP A 87 13.60 5.81 -8.25
CA ASP A 87 13.32 7.22 -8.02
C ASP A 87 14.42 7.86 -7.18
N GLU A 88 15.26 8.68 -7.82
CA GLU A 88 16.39 9.37 -7.20
C GLU A 88 15.97 10.40 -6.14
N LYS A 89 14.70 10.81 -6.10
CA LYS A 89 14.18 11.71 -5.08
C LYS A 89 14.00 11.02 -3.73
N ILE A 90 14.00 9.68 -3.68
CA ILE A 90 13.94 8.93 -2.44
C ILE A 90 15.35 8.75 -1.90
N SER A 91 15.67 9.46 -0.84
CA SER A 91 16.99 9.42 -0.21
C SER A 91 17.27 8.07 0.46
N MET A 92 18.56 7.73 0.64
CA MET A 92 18.96 6.54 1.41
C MET A 92 18.49 6.60 2.86
N GLU A 93 18.35 7.78 3.44
CA GLU A 93 17.77 7.98 4.77
C GLU A 93 16.32 7.50 4.80
N ASN A 94 15.50 7.90 3.83
CA ASN A 94 14.11 7.43 3.71
C ASN A 94 14.01 5.92 3.47
N VAL A 95 14.95 5.36 2.68
CA VAL A 95 15.03 3.91 2.44
C VAL A 95 15.31 3.16 3.75
N LYS A 96 16.29 3.61 4.53
CA LYS A 96 16.65 3.02 5.82
C LYS A 96 15.51 3.13 6.82
N GLU A 97 14.93 4.33 6.99
CA GLU A 97 13.78 4.55 7.87
C GLU A 97 12.61 3.61 7.52
N ALA A 98 12.28 3.49 6.23
CA ALA A 98 11.22 2.58 5.79
C ALA A 98 11.54 1.11 6.10
N ALA A 99 12.79 0.68 5.94
CA ALA A 99 13.24 -0.66 6.28
C ALA A 99 13.24 -0.90 7.81
N GLU A 100 13.58 0.09 8.62
CA GLU A 100 13.50 0.03 10.09
C GLU A 100 12.05 -0.10 10.55
N LEU A 101 11.14 0.72 10.01
CA LEU A 101 9.70 0.65 10.31
C LEU A 101 9.11 -0.72 10.00
N THR A 102 9.59 -1.39 8.95
CA THR A 102 9.13 -2.74 8.59
C THR A 102 9.89 -3.86 9.29
N GLY A 103 10.99 -3.56 10.01
CA GLY A 103 11.83 -4.56 10.68
C GLY A 103 12.79 -5.29 9.74
N LEU A 104 12.98 -4.81 8.50
CA LEU A 104 13.89 -5.43 7.52
C LEU A 104 15.31 -4.88 7.57
N HIS A 105 15.57 -3.77 8.24
CA HIS A 105 16.87 -3.11 8.21
C HIS A 105 18.01 -4.07 8.57
N ASP A 106 17.92 -4.75 9.71
CA ASP A 106 18.96 -5.66 10.17
C ASP A 106 19.14 -6.84 9.22
N THR A 107 18.05 -7.41 8.71
CA THR A 107 18.12 -8.47 7.69
C THR A 107 18.88 -8.01 6.45
N ILE A 108 18.60 -6.80 5.96
CA ILE A 108 19.30 -6.22 4.80
C ILE A 108 20.77 -5.98 5.12
N MET A 109 21.11 -5.47 6.30
CA MET A 109 22.49 -5.19 6.69
C MET A 109 23.34 -6.46 6.86
N HIS A 110 22.74 -7.63 7.05
CA HIS A 110 23.42 -8.92 7.07
C HIS A 110 23.67 -9.51 5.68
N LEU A 111 23.10 -8.91 4.61
CA LEU A 111 23.42 -9.33 3.23
C LEU A 111 24.85 -8.89 2.85
N PRO A 112 25.52 -9.60 1.91
CA PRO A 112 26.92 -9.32 1.55
C PRO A 112 27.19 -7.85 1.20
N ASP A 113 26.30 -7.21 0.45
CA ASP A 113 26.43 -5.81 0.01
C ASP A 113 25.32 -4.92 0.60
N GLY A 114 24.62 -5.37 1.66
CA GLY A 114 23.54 -4.63 2.29
C GLY A 114 22.46 -4.22 1.30
N TYR A 115 22.16 -2.93 1.25
CA TYR A 115 21.16 -2.35 0.33
C TYR A 115 21.53 -2.44 -1.16
N ASP A 116 22.81 -2.62 -1.47
CA ASP A 116 23.32 -2.76 -2.85
C ASP A 116 23.35 -4.23 -3.30
N THR A 117 22.94 -5.17 -2.46
CA THR A 117 22.80 -6.59 -2.81
C THR A 117 21.77 -6.74 -3.93
N ILE A 118 22.16 -7.45 -5.00
CA ILE A 118 21.28 -7.77 -6.13
C ILE A 118 20.16 -8.70 -5.67
N CYS A 119 18.93 -8.34 -5.97
CA CYS A 119 17.76 -9.11 -5.59
C CYS A 119 17.52 -10.30 -6.53
N THR A 120 17.60 -11.51 -5.98
CA THR A 120 17.12 -12.74 -6.63
C THR A 120 15.78 -13.17 -6.00
N PRO A 121 15.00 -14.06 -6.65
CA PRO A 121 13.75 -14.57 -6.09
C PRO A 121 13.91 -15.20 -4.70
N GLU A 122 15.05 -15.82 -4.45
CA GLU A 122 15.36 -16.62 -3.26
C GLU A 122 15.93 -15.78 -2.11
N LEU A 123 16.23 -14.49 -2.34
CA LEU A 123 16.92 -13.63 -1.38
C LEU A 123 16.11 -13.43 -0.10
N PHE A 124 14.80 -13.36 -0.21
CA PHE A 124 13.87 -13.12 0.89
C PHE A 124 12.76 -14.17 0.95
N SER A 125 12.29 -14.46 2.15
CA SER A 125 11.06 -15.24 2.35
C SER A 125 9.83 -14.49 1.82
N GLN A 126 8.70 -15.18 1.68
CA GLN A 126 7.44 -14.55 1.26
C GLN A 126 7.03 -13.39 2.19
N GLY A 127 7.18 -13.58 3.50
CA GLY A 127 6.90 -12.52 4.49
C GLY A 127 7.84 -11.33 4.35
N GLN A 128 9.14 -11.57 4.15
CA GLN A 128 10.12 -10.51 3.94
C GLN A 128 9.87 -9.73 2.65
N TRP A 129 9.42 -10.40 1.57
CA TRP A 129 8.97 -9.71 0.36
C TRP A 129 7.75 -8.83 0.62
N GLN A 130 6.83 -9.28 1.48
CA GLN A 130 5.68 -8.46 1.87
C GLN A 130 6.10 -7.25 2.71
N LEU A 131 7.01 -7.42 3.67
CA LEU A 131 7.59 -6.31 4.44
C LEU A 131 8.33 -5.31 3.53
N LEU A 132 9.03 -5.80 2.50
CA LEU A 132 9.71 -4.97 1.51
C LEU A 132 8.70 -4.17 0.64
N SER A 133 7.53 -4.75 0.34
CA SER A 133 6.42 -4.05 -0.31
C SER A 133 5.92 -2.87 0.53
N ILE A 134 5.79 -3.08 1.83
CA ILE A 134 5.39 -2.03 2.78
C ILE A 134 6.48 -0.93 2.87
N ALA A 135 7.76 -1.32 2.95
CA ALA A 135 8.87 -0.38 2.95
C ALA A 135 8.89 0.47 1.66
N ARG A 136 8.68 -0.15 0.49
CA ARG A 136 8.54 0.54 -0.81
C ARG A 136 7.44 1.60 -0.78
N ALA A 137 6.27 1.25 -0.24
CA ALA A 137 5.14 2.16 -0.15
C ALA A 137 5.41 3.33 0.82
N ALA A 138 6.17 3.09 1.90
CA ALA A 138 6.45 4.07 2.94
C ALA A 138 7.61 5.02 2.60
N ALA A 139 8.60 4.58 1.80
CA ALA A 139 9.86 5.29 1.57
C ALA A 139 9.69 6.67 0.92
N ALA A 140 8.66 6.87 0.10
CA ALA A 140 8.32 8.17 -0.47
C ALA A 140 7.61 9.10 0.52
N ARG A 141 7.36 8.66 1.76
CA ARG A 141 6.59 9.38 2.78
C ARG A 141 5.23 9.89 2.25
N PRO A 142 4.41 9.01 1.67
CA PRO A 142 3.16 9.43 1.05
C PRO A 142 2.16 9.96 2.08
N LYS A 143 1.23 10.81 1.63
CA LYS A 143 0.13 11.32 2.46
C LYS A 143 -0.94 10.26 2.73
N LEU A 144 -1.17 9.35 1.78
CA LEU A 144 -2.20 8.33 1.84
C LEU A 144 -1.60 6.95 1.56
N LEU A 145 -1.82 6.00 2.46
CA LEU A 145 -1.50 4.59 2.26
C LEU A 145 -2.74 3.83 1.81
N LEU A 146 -2.61 3.09 0.73
CA LEU A 146 -3.61 2.17 0.20
C LEU A 146 -3.11 0.74 0.39
N LEU A 147 -3.84 -0.08 1.14
CA LEU A 147 -3.43 -1.41 1.56
C LEU A 147 -4.43 -2.45 1.02
N ASP A 148 -4.02 -3.26 0.02
CA ASP A 148 -4.91 -4.21 -0.67
C ASP A 148 -4.64 -5.66 -0.24
N GLU A 149 -5.45 -6.18 0.68
CA GLU A 149 -5.46 -7.59 1.15
C GLU A 149 -4.09 -8.18 1.53
N ILE A 150 -3.22 -7.37 2.12
CA ILE A 150 -1.79 -7.65 2.33
C ILE A 150 -1.48 -8.83 3.26
N THR A 151 -2.42 -9.33 4.03
CA THR A 151 -2.23 -10.51 4.89
C THR A 151 -2.80 -11.80 4.29
N ALA A 152 -3.24 -11.76 3.03
CA ALA A 152 -3.74 -12.96 2.37
C ALA A 152 -2.60 -13.98 2.15
N ASN A 153 -2.89 -15.26 2.42
CA ASN A 153 -1.98 -16.38 2.20
C ASN A 153 -0.70 -16.39 3.06
N LEU A 154 -0.64 -15.63 4.16
CA LEU A 154 0.43 -15.68 5.15
C LEU A 154 0.09 -16.68 6.25
N ASP A 155 1.11 -17.38 6.79
CA ASP A 155 0.99 -18.14 8.03
C ASP A 155 0.82 -17.18 9.23
N ALA A 156 0.43 -17.69 10.38
CA ALA A 156 0.06 -16.87 11.53
C ALA A 156 1.22 -16.03 12.10
N GLU A 157 2.46 -16.56 12.06
CA GLU A 157 3.64 -15.85 12.55
C GLU A 157 4.02 -14.71 11.63
N THR A 158 4.12 -14.99 10.35
CA THR A 158 4.38 -13.99 9.30
C THR A 158 3.27 -12.92 9.24
N GLU A 159 2.00 -13.32 9.39
CA GLU A 159 0.88 -12.35 9.46
C GLU A 159 1.08 -11.37 10.61
N LYS A 160 1.48 -11.85 11.79
CA LYS A 160 1.72 -11.00 12.96
C LYS A 160 2.82 -9.98 12.68
N GLU A 161 3.95 -10.40 12.12
CA GLU A 161 5.07 -9.50 11.77
C GLU A 161 4.63 -8.41 10.78
N VAL A 162 3.89 -8.79 9.73
CA VAL A 162 3.36 -7.87 8.72
C VAL A 162 2.38 -6.89 9.34
N LEU A 163 1.47 -7.33 10.22
CA LEU A 163 0.53 -6.44 10.91
C LEU A 163 1.24 -5.46 11.85
N GLU A 164 2.29 -5.88 12.55
CA GLU A 164 3.11 -5.00 13.38
C GLU A 164 3.84 -3.95 12.55
N ALA A 165 4.40 -4.33 11.40
CA ALA A 165 5.04 -3.42 10.46
C ALA A 165 4.04 -2.40 9.91
N LEU A 166 2.84 -2.86 9.51
CA LEU A 166 1.78 -1.98 9.05
C LEU A 166 1.34 -0.98 10.11
N LYS A 167 1.21 -1.42 11.36
CA LYS A 167 0.86 -0.53 12.47
C LYS A 167 1.89 0.60 12.59
N ARG A 168 3.19 0.28 12.61
CA ARG A 168 4.27 1.29 12.69
C ARG A 168 4.25 2.25 11.50
N VAL A 169 4.12 1.72 10.27
CA VAL A 169 4.09 2.54 9.04
C VAL A 169 2.83 3.40 8.96
N SER A 170 1.72 2.97 9.56
CA SER A 170 0.43 3.68 9.53
C SER A 170 0.27 4.73 10.62
N GLU A 171 1.20 4.81 11.58
CA GLU A 171 1.13 5.82 12.64
C GLU A 171 1.16 7.24 12.06
N ASN A 172 0.21 8.08 12.48
CA ASN A 172 0.04 9.46 12.02
C ASN A 172 -0.14 9.62 10.50
N ARG A 173 -0.66 8.59 9.80
CA ARG A 173 -0.92 8.63 8.36
C ARG A 173 -2.38 8.32 8.06
N THR A 174 -2.86 8.88 6.97
CA THR A 174 -4.15 8.51 6.41
C THR A 174 -4.02 7.13 5.74
N VAL A 175 -4.93 6.20 6.08
CA VAL A 175 -4.87 4.82 5.56
C VAL A 175 -6.25 4.40 5.06
N ILE A 176 -6.30 3.86 3.85
CA ILE A 176 -7.45 3.13 3.34
C ILE A 176 -7.03 1.69 3.08
N SER A 177 -7.63 0.76 3.80
CA SER A 177 -7.32 -0.67 3.66
C SER A 177 -8.50 -1.46 3.09
N ILE A 178 -8.17 -2.52 2.36
CA ILE A 178 -9.10 -3.59 1.99
C ILE A 178 -8.68 -4.82 2.80
N SER A 179 -9.57 -5.34 3.63
CA SER A 179 -9.29 -6.57 4.37
C SER A 179 -10.55 -7.38 4.62
N HIS A 180 -10.45 -8.68 4.44
CA HIS A 180 -11.44 -9.67 4.84
C HIS A 180 -11.19 -10.19 6.25
N ARG A 181 -9.96 -10.10 6.76
CA ARG A 181 -9.58 -10.58 8.10
C ARG A 181 -9.87 -9.52 9.15
N VAL A 182 -10.48 -9.92 10.25
CA VAL A 182 -10.79 -9.01 11.37
C VAL A 182 -9.53 -8.43 11.97
N SER A 183 -8.46 -9.23 12.09
CA SER A 183 -7.14 -8.85 12.62
C SER A 183 -6.46 -7.73 11.84
N ALA A 184 -6.78 -7.59 10.55
CA ALA A 184 -6.16 -6.60 9.66
C ALA A 184 -7.07 -5.40 9.36
N LYS A 185 -8.21 -5.28 10.05
CA LYS A 185 -9.10 -4.11 9.91
C LYS A 185 -8.55 -2.93 10.71
N MET A 186 -8.49 -1.79 10.07
CA MET A 186 -8.00 -0.53 10.64
C MET A 186 -9.09 0.52 10.67
N GLY A 187 -9.26 1.17 11.81
CA GLY A 187 -10.16 2.32 11.97
C GLY A 187 -11.63 2.09 11.62
N ARG A 188 -12.27 3.09 11.03
CA ARG A 188 -13.69 3.07 10.67
C ARG A 188 -13.95 2.13 9.48
N ILE A 189 -15.01 1.35 9.55
CA ILE A 189 -15.39 0.41 8.48
C ILE A 189 -16.40 1.07 7.54
N ILE A 190 -16.10 1.04 6.24
CA ILE A 190 -17.01 1.48 5.17
C ILE A 190 -17.46 0.24 4.40
N PRO A 191 -18.75 -0.11 4.46
CA PRO A 191 -19.29 -1.23 3.70
C PRO A 191 -19.38 -0.88 2.22
N ILE A 192 -18.85 -1.76 1.37
CA ILE A 192 -19.04 -1.70 -0.08
C ILE A 192 -20.02 -2.79 -0.47
N GLU A 193 -21.19 -2.38 -0.90
CA GLU A 193 -22.28 -3.26 -1.31
C GLU A 193 -22.57 -3.09 -2.80
N GLN A 194 -22.64 -4.21 -3.52
CA GLN A 194 -23.26 -4.22 -4.83
C GLN A 194 -24.78 -4.09 -4.62
N LYS A 195 -25.36 -2.94 -4.90
CA LYS A 195 -26.82 -2.85 -5.05
C LYS A 195 -27.16 -3.47 -6.41
N LEU A 196 -27.83 -4.62 -6.35
CA LEU A 196 -28.44 -5.29 -7.50
C LEU A 196 -29.41 -4.36 -8.24
#